data_67f8450daf9dab6648f5c2379da73b72
#
_entry.id   67f8450daf9dab6648f5c2379da73b72
#
_cell.length_a   1.000
_cell.length_b   1.000
_cell.length_c   1.000
_cell.angle_alpha   90.00
_cell.angle_beta   90.00
_cell.angle_gamma   90.00
#
_symmetry.space_group_name_H-M   'P 1'
#
loop_
_entity.id
_entity.type
_entity.pdbx_description
1 polymer ?
#
loop_
_entity_poly.entity_id
_entity_poly.type
_entity_poly.pdbx_seq_one_letter_code
_entity_poly.pdbx_strand_id
1 'polypeptide(L)'
;MFIGADHEVTGSCHYVEACGKRFIVDYGMEQGLNVYENVDLPVNAGNLDFILLTHAHIDHSGLIPLLYAKGFRGKIYATRATTDLCEIMLQDSAHIQEFEAEWKNRKARRSGKPEVVPIYTMDDAINVMQYFVPCPYGRQIEVAGGITVKFTDIGHLLGSSSIEVWLREVDV
;
A
#
# COMPACT_ATOMS: atom_id res chain seq x y z
N MET A 1 7.40 -13.68 -1.03
CA MET A 1 6.20 -14.30 -0.41
C MET A 1 4.99 -13.56 -0.93
N PHE A 2 3.97 -14.24 -1.40
CA PHE A 2 2.67 -13.65 -1.73
C PHE A 2 1.88 -13.49 -0.43
N ILE A 3 1.41 -12.27 -0.16
CA ILE A 3 0.62 -11.94 1.04
C ILE A 3 -0.85 -11.90 0.67
N GLY A 4 -1.19 -11.36 -0.49
CA GLY A 4 -2.54 -11.23 -0.99
C GLY A 4 -2.61 -11.32 -2.51
N ALA A 5 -3.83 -11.26 -3.05
CA ALA A 5 -4.16 -11.55 -4.44
C ALA A 5 -3.63 -12.94 -4.89
N ASP A 6 -3.57 -13.88 -3.96
CA ASP A 6 -3.23 -15.29 -4.19
C ASP A 6 -4.54 -16.09 -4.23
N HIS A 7 -4.98 -16.49 -5.39
CA HIS A 7 -6.28 -17.06 -5.72
C HIS A 7 -7.44 -16.07 -5.95
N GLU A 8 -7.22 -14.77 -5.85
CA GLU A 8 -8.19 -13.73 -6.21
C GLU A 8 -7.51 -12.51 -6.84
N VAL A 9 -8.30 -11.48 -7.19
CA VAL A 9 -7.81 -10.31 -7.93
C VAL A 9 -7.42 -9.16 -7.00
N THR A 10 -8.13 -8.97 -5.88
CA THR A 10 -7.98 -7.82 -5.01
C THR A 10 -7.07 -8.08 -3.81
N GLY A 11 -6.57 -7.01 -3.18
CA GLY A 11 -5.69 -7.14 -2.02
C GLY A 11 -4.23 -7.41 -2.39
N SER A 12 -3.74 -6.88 -3.52
CA SER A 12 -2.36 -7.14 -3.98
C SER A 12 -1.31 -6.76 -2.94
N CYS A 13 -0.48 -7.72 -2.57
CA CYS A 13 0.69 -7.50 -1.70
C CYS A 13 1.73 -8.60 -1.87
N HIS A 14 2.95 -8.21 -2.19
CA HIS A 14 4.08 -9.12 -2.35
C HIS A 14 5.21 -8.70 -1.41
N TYR A 15 5.54 -9.55 -0.44
CA TYR A 15 6.67 -9.32 0.47
C TYR A 15 7.96 -9.87 -0.11
N VAL A 16 9.02 -9.06 -0.07
CA VAL A 16 10.37 -9.40 -0.55
C VAL A 16 11.40 -9.11 0.55
N GLU A 17 12.32 -10.04 0.73
CA GLU A 17 13.50 -9.89 1.57
C GLU A 17 14.73 -10.18 0.72
N ALA A 18 15.57 -9.16 0.49
CA ALA A 18 16.75 -9.24 -0.35
C ALA A 18 17.74 -8.13 -0.01
N CYS A 19 19.04 -8.36 -0.20
CA CYS A 19 20.11 -7.38 0.05
C CYS A 19 20.04 -6.78 1.47
N GLY A 20 19.62 -7.56 2.46
CA GLY A 20 19.44 -7.10 3.84
C GLY A 20 18.30 -6.12 4.04
N LYS A 21 17.38 -5.99 3.07
CA LYS A 21 16.21 -5.12 3.08
C LYS A 21 14.92 -5.92 3.03
N ARG A 22 13.87 -5.36 3.66
CA ARG A 22 12.51 -5.89 3.71
C ARG A 22 11.58 -4.88 3.09
N PHE A 23 10.94 -5.25 2.00
CA PHE A 23 10.04 -4.35 1.30
C PHE A 23 8.83 -5.09 0.75
N ILE A 24 7.83 -4.33 0.37
CA ILE A 24 6.65 -4.86 -0.29
C ILE A 24 6.43 -4.19 -1.64
N VAL A 25 5.80 -4.92 -2.54
CA VAL A 25 5.21 -4.38 -3.76
C VAL A 25 3.71 -4.41 -3.57
N ASP A 26 3.10 -3.23 -3.63
CA ASP A 26 1.70 -2.95 -3.30
C ASP A 26 1.32 -3.29 -1.84
N TYR A 27 0.25 -2.70 -1.36
CA TYR A 27 -0.45 -3.07 -0.13
C TYR A 27 -1.92 -2.71 -0.29
N GLY A 28 -2.63 -3.58 -0.96
CA GLY A 28 -4.00 -3.38 -1.40
C GLY A 28 -5.04 -3.81 -0.39
N MET A 29 -6.22 -3.23 -0.51
CA MET A 29 -7.41 -3.61 0.25
C MET A 29 -8.17 -4.69 -0.52
N GLU A 30 -8.60 -5.73 0.18
CA GLU A 30 -9.50 -6.72 -0.38
C GLU A 30 -10.87 -6.09 -0.66
N GLN A 31 -11.49 -6.48 -1.75
CA GLN A 31 -12.79 -5.97 -2.19
C GLN A 31 -13.69 -7.10 -2.65
N GLY A 32 -15.00 -7.00 -2.36
CA GLY A 32 -15.98 -7.99 -2.78
C GLY A 32 -16.80 -8.58 -1.63
N LEU A 33 -17.64 -9.55 -1.98
CA LEU A 33 -18.56 -10.22 -1.01
C LEU A 33 -17.96 -11.49 -0.40
N ASN A 34 -17.06 -12.15 -1.10
CA ASN A 34 -16.40 -13.39 -0.67
C ASN A 34 -14.89 -13.19 -0.79
N VAL A 35 -14.33 -12.32 0.05
CA VAL A 35 -12.90 -12.04 0.07
C VAL A 35 -12.14 -13.14 0.79
N TYR A 36 -11.02 -13.56 0.19
CA TYR A 36 -9.99 -14.28 0.91
C TYR A 36 -9.18 -13.27 1.70
N GLU A 37 -9.16 -13.41 3.01
CA GLU A 37 -8.36 -12.53 3.85
C GLU A 37 -6.87 -12.72 3.55
N ASN A 38 -6.18 -11.61 3.31
CA ASN A 38 -4.74 -11.62 3.15
C ASN A 38 -4.06 -12.15 4.42
N VAL A 39 -2.97 -12.88 4.24
CA VAL A 39 -2.14 -13.28 5.39
C VAL A 39 -1.42 -12.06 5.96
N ASP A 40 -1.15 -12.09 7.26
CA ASP A 40 -0.38 -11.04 7.91
C ASP A 40 1.03 -10.91 7.32
N LEU A 41 1.54 -9.69 7.30
CA LEU A 41 2.95 -9.44 6.97
C LEU A 41 3.85 -10.20 7.96
N PRO A 42 4.93 -10.84 7.50
CA PRO A 42 5.85 -11.60 8.35
C PRO A 42 6.66 -10.71 9.29
N VAL A 43 6.53 -9.39 9.16
CA VAL A 43 7.24 -8.38 9.95
C VAL A 43 6.30 -7.27 10.38
N ASN A 44 6.62 -6.59 11.48
CA ASN A 44 5.92 -5.39 11.87
C ASN A 44 6.12 -4.28 10.83
N ALA A 45 5.11 -3.45 10.60
CA ALA A 45 5.15 -2.35 9.64
C ALA A 45 6.37 -1.43 9.80
N GLY A 46 6.78 -1.14 11.04
CA GLY A 46 7.97 -0.34 11.33
C GLY A 46 9.30 -0.98 10.90
N ASN A 47 9.32 -2.26 10.58
CA ASN A 47 10.50 -3.00 10.12
C ASN A 47 10.58 -3.13 8.59
N LEU A 48 9.60 -2.57 7.86
CA LEU A 48 9.68 -2.43 6.42
C LEU A 48 10.60 -1.25 6.05
N ASP A 49 11.53 -1.47 5.15
CA ASP A 49 12.46 -0.44 4.68
C ASP A 49 11.80 0.51 3.67
N PHE A 50 11.02 -0.03 2.73
CA PHE A 50 10.31 0.77 1.71
C PHE A 50 9.15 -0.02 1.08
N ILE A 51 8.36 0.71 0.27
CA ILE A 51 7.28 0.16 -0.54
C ILE A 51 7.51 0.55 -2.00
N LEU A 52 7.25 -0.37 -2.91
CA LEU A 52 7.12 -0.11 -4.34
C LEU A 52 5.64 -0.18 -4.70
N LEU A 53 5.09 0.87 -5.28
CA LEU A 53 3.67 0.92 -5.63
C LEU A 53 3.50 0.94 -7.15
N THR A 54 2.76 -0.04 -7.67
CA THR A 54 2.53 -0.20 -9.09
C THR A 54 1.57 0.86 -9.65
N HIS A 55 0.47 1.12 -8.96
CA HIS A 55 -0.55 2.10 -9.33
C HIS A 55 -1.51 2.42 -8.17
N ALA A 56 -2.42 3.37 -8.40
CA ALA A 56 -3.22 3.98 -7.33
C ALA A 56 -4.53 3.25 -7.00
N HIS A 57 -4.94 2.19 -7.72
CA HIS A 57 -6.16 1.48 -7.37
C HIS A 57 -6.15 0.99 -5.91
N ILE A 58 -7.31 1.00 -5.27
CA ILE A 58 -7.45 0.70 -3.82
C ILE A 58 -7.06 -0.75 -3.49
N ASP A 59 -7.26 -1.69 -4.40
CA ASP A 59 -6.81 -3.07 -4.28
C ASP A 59 -5.28 -3.26 -4.44
N HIS A 60 -4.54 -2.18 -4.68
CA HIS A 60 -3.07 -2.10 -4.70
C HIS A 60 -2.49 -1.12 -3.68
N SER A 61 -3.18 -0.03 -3.37
CA SER A 61 -2.69 1.05 -2.51
C SER A 61 -3.46 1.21 -1.20
N GLY A 62 -4.67 0.65 -1.11
CA GLY A 62 -5.69 1.03 -0.15
C GLY A 62 -5.35 0.80 1.32
N LEU A 63 -4.41 -0.09 1.64
CA LEU A 63 -3.96 -0.33 3.02
C LEU A 63 -2.65 0.39 3.38
N ILE A 64 -2.07 1.19 2.50
CA ILE A 64 -0.85 1.96 2.79
C ILE A 64 -1.01 2.89 4.01
N PRO A 65 -2.13 3.60 4.21
CA PRO A 65 -2.34 4.40 5.42
C PRO A 65 -2.36 3.57 6.71
N LEU A 66 -2.85 2.33 6.65
CA LEU A 66 -2.81 1.41 7.79
C LEU A 66 -1.36 1.06 8.19
N LEU A 67 -0.45 0.89 7.23
CA LEU A 67 0.97 0.69 7.55
C LEU A 67 1.56 1.89 8.28
N TYR A 68 1.20 3.10 7.84
CA TYR A 68 1.60 4.34 8.54
C TYR A 68 1.08 4.34 9.99
N ALA A 69 -0.19 4.05 10.20
CA ALA A 69 -0.80 3.94 11.53
C ALA A 69 -0.10 2.88 12.41
N LYS A 70 0.37 1.78 11.78
CA LYS A 70 1.14 0.70 12.43
C LYS A 70 2.64 0.96 12.56
N GLY A 71 3.12 2.19 12.27
CA GLY A 71 4.50 2.61 12.50
C GLY A 71 5.45 2.55 11.31
N PHE A 72 4.98 2.28 10.10
CA PHE A 72 5.80 2.41 8.89
C PHE A 72 6.25 3.86 8.70
N ARG A 73 7.54 4.04 8.40
CA ARG A 73 8.17 5.35 8.17
C ARG A 73 9.18 5.31 7.01
N GLY A 74 9.19 4.22 6.23
CA GLY A 74 10.01 4.06 5.04
C GLY A 74 9.50 4.87 3.86
N LYS A 75 10.24 4.87 2.76
CA LYS A 75 9.85 5.54 1.51
C LYS A 75 8.86 4.69 0.71
N ILE A 76 7.97 5.37 0.00
CA ILE A 76 7.01 4.75 -0.93
C ILE A 76 7.35 5.25 -2.33
N TYR A 77 7.92 4.38 -3.15
CA TYR A 77 8.31 4.72 -4.51
C TYR A 77 7.18 4.41 -5.47
N ALA A 78 6.73 5.43 -6.18
CA ALA A 78 5.66 5.35 -7.18
C ALA A 78 5.91 6.33 -8.32
N THR A 79 5.24 6.20 -9.45
CA THR A 79 5.28 7.26 -10.46
C THR A 79 4.63 8.54 -9.93
N ARG A 80 4.97 9.68 -10.53
CA ARG A 80 4.37 10.97 -10.11
C ARG A 80 2.84 10.93 -10.18
N ALA A 81 2.29 10.47 -11.30
CA ALA A 81 0.83 10.44 -11.47
C ALA A 81 0.15 9.47 -10.50
N THR A 82 0.79 8.32 -10.18
CA THR A 82 0.32 7.43 -9.12
C THR A 82 0.32 8.12 -7.76
N THR A 83 1.37 8.89 -7.44
CA THR A 83 1.43 9.67 -6.19
C THR A 83 0.30 10.70 -6.11
N ASP A 84 0.09 11.47 -7.18
CA ASP A 84 -0.95 12.50 -7.24
C ASP A 84 -2.36 11.90 -7.12
N LEU A 85 -2.60 10.73 -7.73
CA LEU A 85 -3.87 10.00 -7.59
C LEU A 85 -4.06 9.40 -6.19
N CYS A 86 -3.01 8.86 -5.57
CA CYS A 86 -3.07 8.32 -4.21
C CYS A 86 -3.46 9.39 -3.21
N GLU A 87 -2.99 10.63 -3.37
CA GLU A 87 -3.38 11.74 -2.50
C GLU A 87 -4.90 11.93 -2.45
N ILE A 88 -5.58 11.75 -3.59
CA ILE A 88 -7.03 11.87 -3.67
C ILE A 88 -7.71 10.58 -3.19
N MET A 89 -7.29 9.43 -3.73
CA MET A 89 -8.00 8.17 -3.52
C MET A 89 -7.88 7.63 -2.09
N LEU A 90 -6.73 7.81 -1.42
CA LEU A 90 -6.55 7.35 -0.06
C LEU A 90 -7.35 8.19 0.94
N GLN A 91 -7.47 9.50 0.70
CA GLN A 91 -8.31 10.38 1.51
C GLN A 91 -9.80 10.09 1.28
N ASP A 92 -10.22 9.87 0.04
CA ASP A 92 -11.61 9.48 -0.27
C ASP A 92 -11.96 8.14 0.40
N SER A 93 -11.08 7.16 0.32
CA SER A 93 -11.25 5.87 1.01
C SER A 93 -11.35 6.02 2.53
N ALA A 94 -10.52 6.87 3.16
CA ALA A 94 -10.60 7.16 4.58
C ALA A 94 -11.95 7.79 4.94
N HIS A 95 -12.39 8.78 4.16
CA HIS A 95 -13.68 9.44 4.36
C HIS A 95 -14.86 8.47 4.30
N ILE A 96 -14.86 7.58 3.30
CA ILE A 96 -15.90 6.55 3.16
C ILE A 96 -15.92 5.62 4.39
N GLN A 97 -14.77 5.16 4.86
CA GLN A 97 -14.64 4.27 6.01
C GLN A 97 -15.11 4.95 7.31
N GLU A 98 -14.73 6.21 7.53
CA GLU A 98 -15.16 6.98 8.70
C GLU A 98 -16.69 7.20 8.68
N PHE A 99 -17.25 7.56 7.53
CA PHE A 99 -18.69 7.74 7.36
C PHE A 99 -19.46 6.43 7.60
N GLU A 100 -18.99 5.32 7.04
CA GLU A 100 -19.60 4.01 7.27
C GLU A 100 -19.53 3.57 8.74
N ALA A 101 -18.38 3.79 9.40
CA ALA A 101 -18.21 3.49 10.81
C ALA A 101 -19.17 4.31 11.66
N GLU A 102 -19.30 5.61 11.39
CA GLU A 102 -20.26 6.48 12.10
C GLU A 102 -21.70 6.00 11.91
N TRP A 103 -22.09 5.67 10.67
CA TRP A 103 -23.44 5.17 10.38
C TRP A 103 -23.73 3.84 11.09
N LYS A 104 -22.80 2.89 11.06
CA LYS A 104 -22.89 1.61 11.77
C LYS A 104 -22.98 1.83 13.29
N ASN A 105 -22.22 2.78 13.85
CA ASN A 105 -22.19 3.09 15.27
C ASN A 105 -23.48 3.76 15.77
N ARG A 106 -24.12 4.61 14.97
CA ARG A 106 -25.47 5.13 15.30
C ARG A 106 -26.49 3.99 15.49
N LYS A 107 -26.38 2.93 14.69
CA LYS A 107 -27.21 1.72 14.79
C LYS A 107 -26.81 0.84 15.98
N ALA A 108 -25.50 0.66 16.20
CA ALA A 108 -24.95 -0.16 17.28
C ALA A 108 -25.33 0.37 18.66
N ARG A 109 -25.24 1.70 18.90
CA ARG A 109 -25.65 2.35 20.15
C ARG A 109 -27.11 2.08 20.54
N ARG A 110 -28.01 1.95 19.55
CA ARG A 110 -29.42 1.64 19.79
C ARG A 110 -29.67 0.16 20.14
N SER A 111 -28.73 -0.72 19.79
CA SER A 111 -28.86 -2.17 19.95
C SER A 111 -27.86 -2.78 20.93
N GLY A 112 -27.05 -1.95 21.62
CA GLY A 112 -26.05 -2.41 22.59
C GLY A 112 -24.90 -3.22 21.97
N LYS A 113 -24.64 -3.06 20.68
CA LYS A 113 -23.53 -3.72 19.99
C LYS A 113 -22.23 -2.91 20.11
N PRO A 114 -21.05 -3.55 20.04
CA PRO A 114 -19.77 -2.85 20.06
C PRO A 114 -19.65 -1.89 18.86
N GLU A 115 -18.93 -0.79 19.07
CA GLU A 115 -18.65 0.18 18.02
C GLU A 115 -17.62 -0.36 17.03
N VAL A 116 -17.77 0.02 15.76
CA VAL A 116 -16.84 -0.26 14.67
C VAL A 116 -15.90 0.93 14.52
N VAL A 117 -14.62 0.68 14.32
CA VAL A 117 -13.63 1.71 14.00
C VAL A 117 -13.21 1.59 12.54
N PRO A 118 -12.86 2.68 11.84
CA PRO A 118 -12.30 2.61 10.49
C PRO A 118 -10.96 1.87 10.53
N ILE A 119 -10.56 1.28 9.40
CA ILE A 119 -9.28 0.56 9.27
C ILE A 119 -8.11 1.52 9.49
N TYR A 120 -8.23 2.76 9.01
CA TYR A 120 -7.35 3.90 9.25
C TYR A 120 -8.16 5.20 9.18
N THR A 121 -7.57 6.29 9.62
CA THR A 121 -8.20 7.60 9.70
C THR A 121 -7.83 8.49 8.52
N MET A 122 -8.56 9.61 8.36
CA MET A 122 -8.22 10.68 7.43
C MET A 122 -6.80 11.22 7.70
N ASP A 123 -6.42 11.39 8.96
CA ASP A 123 -5.08 11.85 9.33
C ASP A 123 -4.00 10.86 8.89
N ASP A 124 -4.25 9.56 8.97
CA ASP A 124 -3.31 8.55 8.48
C ASP A 124 -3.12 8.65 6.97
N ALA A 125 -4.22 8.85 6.22
CA ALA A 125 -4.20 9.00 4.76
C ALA A 125 -3.46 10.27 4.31
N ILE A 126 -3.64 11.39 5.03
CA ILE A 126 -2.92 12.65 4.76
C ILE A 126 -1.44 12.49 5.10
N ASN A 127 -1.14 12.00 6.30
CA ASN A 127 0.23 11.98 6.80
C ASN A 127 1.13 10.96 6.09
N VAL A 128 0.60 9.87 5.55
CA VAL A 128 1.41 8.91 4.80
C VAL A 128 1.98 9.49 3.51
N MET A 129 1.33 10.50 2.93
CA MET A 129 1.77 11.13 1.67
C MET A 129 3.17 11.75 1.74
N GLN A 130 3.64 12.17 2.91
CA GLN A 130 5.00 12.70 3.09
C GLN A 130 6.11 11.68 2.78
N TYR A 131 5.80 10.38 2.77
CA TYR A 131 6.74 9.30 2.49
C TYR A 131 6.80 8.91 1.01
N PHE A 132 5.89 9.43 0.18
CA PHE A 132 5.91 9.17 -1.25
C PHE A 132 7.09 9.83 -1.94
N VAL A 133 7.75 9.07 -2.81
CA VAL A 133 8.88 9.52 -3.62
C VAL A 133 8.50 9.35 -5.09
N PRO A 134 8.13 10.42 -5.78
CA PRO A 134 7.76 10.37 -7.19
C PRO A 134 8.93 9.96 -8.08
N CYS A 135 8.73 8.90 -8.87
CA CYS A 135 9.71 8.31 -9.78
C CYS A 135 9.36 8.56 -11.24
N PRO A 136 10.33 8.87 -12.10
CA PRO A 136 10.10 8.96 -13.54
C PRO A 136 10.01 7.58 -14.17
N TYR A 137 9.25 7.46 -15.25
CA TYR A 137 9.30 6.26 -16.11
C TYR A 137 10.65 6.07 -16.80
N GLY A 138 11.00 4.82 -17.07
CA GLY A 138 12.12 4.42 -17.90
C GLY A 138 13.51 4.63 -17.29
N ARG A 139 13.62 5.20 -16.10
CA ARG A 139 14.90 5.41 -15.42
C ARG A 139 15.14 4.38 -14.33
N GLN A 140 16.36 3.89 -14.26
CA GLN A 140 16.81 3.09 -13.12
C GLN A 140 17.09 3.99 -11.94
N ILE A 141 16.58 3.59 -10.76
CA ILE A 141 16.69 4.32 -9.49
C ILE A 141 17.19 3.33 -8.45
N GLU A 142 18.28 3.63 -7.80
CA GLU A 142 18.74 2.89 -6.63
C GLU A 142 17.87 3.31 -5.42
N VAL A 143 17.08 2.37 -4.90
CA VAL A 143 16.16 2.59 -3.77
C VAL A 143 16.77 2.19 -2.44
N ALA A 144 17.74 1.25 -2.49
CA ALA A 144 18.56 0.83 -1.35
C ALA A 144 19.85 0.22 -1.88
N GLY A 145 20.85 0.05 -1.03
CA GLY A 145 22.11 -0.60 -1.41
C GLY A 145 21.86 -1.98 -2.03
N GLY A 146 22.29 -2.17 -3.27
CA GLY A 146 22.09 -3.40 -4.04
C GLY A 146 20.70 -3.58 -4.66
N ILE A 147 19.75 -2.64 -4.47
CA ILE A 147 18.41 -2.72 -5.03
C ILE A 147 18.16 -1.54 -5.96
N THR A 148 17.98 -1.83 -7.23
CA THR A 148 17.65 -0.85 -8.28
C THR A 148 16.28 -1.19 -8.87
N VAL A 149 15.47 -0.17 -9.13
CA VAL A 149 14.13 -0.34 -9.72
C VAL A 149 13.96 0.53 -10.96
N LYS A 150 13.04 0.12 -11.83
CA LYS A 150 12.60 0.93 -12.99
C LYS A 150 11.10 0.75 -13.16
N PHE A 151 10.41 1.87 -13.29
CA PHE A 151 8.97 1.93 -13.57
C PHE A 151 8.76 2.04 -15.08
N THR A 152 8.00 1.11 -15.66
CA THR A 152 7.67 1.08 -17.07
C THR A 152 6.17 1.23 -17.26
N ASP A 153 5.74 2.21 -18.07
CA ASP A 153 4.32 2.46 -18.34
C ASP A 153 3.67 1.24 -19.03
N ILE A 154 2.49 0.86 -18.55
CA ILE A 154 1.72 -0.28 -19.06
C ILE A 154 0.30 0.10 -19.54
N GLY A 155 -0.09 1.38 -19.46
CA GLY A 155 -1.33 1.89 -20.03
C GLY A 155 -2.63 1.46 -19.32
N HIS A 156 -2.54 0.88 -18.12
CA HIS A 156 -3.71 0.41 -17.36
C HIS A 156 -4.49 1.56 -16.70
N LEU A 157 -3.80 2.44 -16.00
CA LEU A 157 -4.30 3.64 -15.33
C LEU A 157 -3.25 4.74 -15.50
N LEU A 158 -3.65 6.00 -15.38
CA LEU A 158 -2.68 7.10 -15.37
C LEU A 158 -1.67 6.90 -14.23
N GLY A 159 -0.41 6.81 -14.60
CA GLY A 159 0.68 6.54 -13.66
C GLY A 159 0.98 5.06 -13.43
N SER A 160 0.17 4.13 -13.91
CA SER A 160 0.39 2.69 -13.71
C SER A 160 1.72 2.22 -14.30
N SER A 161 2.34 1.27 -13.63
CA SER A 161 3.64 0.76 -14.04
C SER A 161 3.82 -0.73 -13.75
N SER A 162 4.56 -1.39 -14.62
CA SER A 162 5.32 -2.59 -14.29
C SER A 162 6.63 -2.17 -13.62
N ILE A 163 7.03 -2.85 -12.58
CA ILE A 163 8.24 -2.52 -11.83
C ILE A 163 9.28 -3.61 -12.07
N GLU A 164 10.36 -3.24 -12.75
CA GLU A 164 11.53 -4.10 -12.88
C GLU A 164 12.41 -3.88 -11.63
N VAL A 165 12.83 -4.97 -10.98
CA VAL A 165 13.67 -4.92 -9.77
C VAL A 165 14.95 -5.73 -10.02
N TRP A 166 16.10 -5.07 -9.88
CA TRP A 166 17.41 -5.71 -9.92
C TRP A 166 17.97 -5.80 -8.50
N LEU A 167 18.36 -7.01 -8.14
CA LEU A 167 18.95 -7.34 -6.85
C LEU A 167 20.41 -7.72 -7.07
N ARG A 168 21.33 -7.05 -6.39
CA ARG A 168 22.75 -7.38 -6.38
C ARG A 168 23.15 -7.68 -4.95
N GLU A 169 23.13 -8.93 -4.57
CA GLU A 169 23.72 -9.37 -3.32
C GLU A 169 25.24 -9.29 -3.43
N VAL A 170 25.87 -8.69 -2.44
CA VAL A 170 27.32 -8.70 -2.30
C VAL A 170 27.63 -9.88 -1.40
N ASP A 171 28.31 -10.90 -1.93
CA ASP A 171 28.85 -11.98 -1.13
C ASP A 171 29.76 -11.38 -0.06
N VAL A 172 29.43 -11.63 1.21
CA VAL A 172 30.19 -11.20 2.39
C VAL A 172 31.22 -12.28 2.74
#